data_4f1360f1d6eb16e15ff1ec3fbdf4c1b3
#
_entry.id   4f1360f1d6eb16e15ff1ec3fbdf4c1b3
#
_cell.length_a   1.000
_cell.length_b   1.000
_cell.length_c   1.000
_cell.angle_alpha   90.00
_cell.angle_beta   90.00
_cell.angle_gamma   90.00
#
_symmetry.space_group_name_H-M   'P 1'
#
loop_
_entity.id
_entity.type
_entity.pdbx_description
1 polymer ?
#
loop_
_entity_poly.entity_id
_entity_poly.type
_entity_poly.pdbx_seq_one_letter_code
_entity_poly.pdbx_strand_id
1 'polypeptide(L)'
;MKLKWSDHEKDVQNYLQLICRNNVITYVSQEDFPHPRNKPDSSIEIMDQLIVFDAKSPANDDLSNFPKYIKNQTENLKKYAKHENVKNDLFLVIPSNTLEVIDQFHYNIGDYNVFIITKDALEPIVLSLKKIEEYEFADKLSPEERDNVCRIIGKFAHTTKRRIQIDEFFAREFLDTLTKAGSQLPRDILENVIKFENAEKLNPPMEKRNKKIHTKDLKEQVDKLEKEMEMREIPKISTQKDFDL
;
A
#
# COMPACT_ATOMS: atom_id res chain seq x y z
N MET A 1 -0.42 -9.16 36.07
CA MET A 1 -0.22 -7.74 35.80
C MET A 1 0.95 -7.45 34.85
N LYS A 2 2.18 -7.93 35.07
CA LYS A 2 3.30 -7.75 34.13
C LYS A 2 3.02 -8.28 32.70
N LEU A 3 2.22 -9.35 32.56
CA LEU A 3 1.83 -9.89 31.26
C LEU A 3 0.99 -8.90 30.42
N LYS A 4 0.06 -8.15 31.02
CA LYS A 4 -0.79 -7.17 30.29
C LYS A 4 0.03 -5.99 29.72
N TRP A 5 1.11 -5.58 30.34
CA TRP A 5 1.98 -4.52 29.85
C TRP A 5 2.81 -4.97 28.65
N SER A 6 3.47 -6.13 28.79
CA SER A 6 4.23 -6.75 27.72
C SER A 6 3.35 -7.07 26.49
N ASP A 7 2.07 -7.39 26.73
CA ASP A 7 1.13 -7.71 25.66
C ASP A 7 0.73 -6.46 24.87
N HIS A 8 0.46 -5.32 25.54
CA HIS A 8 0.12 -4.07 24.84
C HIS A 8 1.30 -3.53 24.04
N GLU A 9 2.49 -3.48 24.61
CA GLU A 9 3.70 -3.06 23.92
C GLU A 9 3.98 -3.91 22.67
N LYS A 10 3.96 -5.23 22.83
CA LYS A 10 4.14 -6.15 21.70
C LYS A 10 3.05 -6.02 20.63
N ASP A 11 1.81 -5.80 21.05
CA ASP A 11 0.69 -5.64 20.13
C ASP A 11 0.85 -4.35 19.32
N VAL A 12 1.26 -3.25 19.93
CA VAL A 12 1.60 -1.99 19.27
C VAL A 12 2.77 -2.18 18.32
N GLN A 13 3.86 -2.83 18.76
CA GLN A 13 5.04 -3.10 17.93
C GLN A 13 4.67 -3.92 16.68
N ASN A 14 3.96 -5.03 16.86
CA ASN A 14 3.57 -5.91 15.76
C ASN A 14 2.68 -5.20 14.75
N TYR A 15 1.73 -4.39 15.24
CA TYR A 15 0.83 -3.64 14.37
C TYR A 15 1.57 -2.55 13.60
N LEU A 16 2.46 -1.80 14.25
CA LEU A 16 3.27 -0.79 13.59
C LEU A 16 4.20 -1.39 12.53
N GLN A 17 4.82 -2.54 12.82
CA GLN A 17 5.62 -3.28 11.82
C GLN A 17 4.79 -3.72 10.62
N LEU A 18 3.54 -4.16 10.83
CA LEU A 18 2.64 -4.54 9.76
C LEU A 18 2.31 -3.33 8.87
N ILE A 19 1.96 -2.19 9.48
CA ILE A 19 1.68 -0.93 8.75
C ILE A 19 2.90 -0.54 7.91
N CYS A 20 4.09 -0.53 8.51
CA CYS A 20 5.33 -0.16 7.84
C CYS A 20 5.62 -1.06 6.64
N ARG A 21 5.51 -2.38 6.81
CA ARG A 21 5.73 -3.35 5.73
C ARG A 21 4.74 -3.17 4.57
N ASN A 22 3.46 -2.96 4.87
CA ASN A 22 2.42 -2.80 3.86
C ASN A 22 2.57 -1.49 3.07
N ASN A 23 3.19 -0.48 3.66
CA ASN A 23 3.30 0.86 3.08
C ASN A 23 4.73 1.26 2.69
N VAL A 24 5.69 0.32 2.72
CA VAL A 24 7.10 0.58 2.36
C VAL A 24 7.67 1.74 3.19
N ILE A 25 7.51 1.64 4.52
CA ILE A 25 8.07 2.58 5.51
C ILE A 25 9.14 1.83 6.30
N THR A 26 10.25 2.47 6.60
CA THR A 26 11.31 1.89 7.41
C THR A 26 10.86 1.84 8.88
N TYR A 27 10.71 0.62 9.41
CA TYR A 27 10.55 0.40 10.85
C TYR A 27 11.92 0.30 11.51
N VAL A 28 12.14 1.05 12.58
CA VAL A 28 13.38 1.02 13.36
C VAL A 28 13.08 0.40 14.73
N SER A 29 13.66 -0.77 14.95
CA SER A 29 13.47 -1.49 16.21
C SER A 29 14.17 -0.81 17.37
N GLN A 30 13.83 -1.21 18.61
CA GLN A 30 14.52 -0.73 19.80
C GLN A 30 16.04 -1.03 19.74
N GLU A 31 16.45 -2.13 19.12
CA GLU A 31 17.85 -2.52 18.99
C GLU A 31 18.61 -1.66 17.98
N ASP A 32 17.96 -1.32 16.89
CA ASP A 32 18.51 -0.54 15.77
C ASP A 32 18.43 0.98 15.99
N PHE A 33 17.79 1.42 17.07
CA PHE A 33 17.67 2.84 17.36
C PHE A 33 19.05 3.47 17.61
N PRO A 34 19.41 4.58 16.94
CA PRO A 34 20.79 5.08 16.91
C PRO A 34 21.30 5.62 18.25
N HIS A 35 20.42 5.78 19.26
CA HIS A 35 20.78 6.31 20.56
C HIS A 35 20.68 5.23 21.67
N PRO A 36 21.75 4.51 21.98
CA PRO A 36 21.71 3.29 22.81
C PRO A 36 21.24 3.48 24.24
N ARG A 37 21.31 4.71 24.78
CA ARG A 37 20.87 5.03 26.15
C ARG A 37 19.39 5.42 26.26
N ASN A 38 18.76 5.77 25.13
CA ASN A 38 17.41 6.26 25.06
C ASN A 38 16.68 5.54 23.94
N LYS A 39 16.23 4.34 24.19
CA LYS A 39 15.55 3.49 23.21
C LYS A 39 14.04 3.56 23.42
N PRO A 40 13.25 4.00 22.44
CA PRO A 40 11.80 3.93 22.49
C PRO A 40 11.31 2.51 22.22
N ASP A 41 10.06 2.21 22.54
CA ASP A 41 9.45 0.92 22.28
C ASP A 41 9.38 0.64 20.78
N SER A 42 9.08 1.66 19.98
CA SER A 42 9.02 1.59 18.52
C SER A 42 9.35 2.93 17.88
N SER A 43 9.91 2.90 16.69
CA SER A 43 10.07 4.09 15.85
C SER A 43 9.95 3.76 14.36
N ILE A 44 9.66 4.77 13.56
CA ILE A 44 9.66 4.69 12.10
C ILE A 44 10.53 5.80 11.55
N GLU A 45 11.07 5.60 10.37
CA GLU A 45 11.86 6.62 9.68
C GLU A 45 11.07 7.18 8.50
N ILE A 46 10.93 8.50 8.48
CA ILE A 46 10.31 9.27 7.40
C ILE A 46 11.19 10.50 7.16
N MET A 47 11.69 10.67 5.94
CA MET A 47 12.54 11.79 5.53
C MET A 47 13.81 11.94 6.40
N ASP A 48 14.53 10.85 6.58
CA ASP A 48 15.75 10.79 7.40
C ASP A 48 15.54 11.24 8.86
N GLN A 49 14.29 11.30 9.32
CA GLN A 49 13.94 11.60 10.69
C GLN A 49 13.16 10.46 11.35
N LEU A 50 13.45 10.23 12.61
CA LEU A 50 12.81 9.21 13.42
C LEU A 50 11.56 9.76 14.11
N ILE A 51 10.46 9.06 13.98
CA ILE A 51 9.20 9.31 14.67
C ILE A 51 9.02 8.25 15.74
N VAL A 52 8.87 8.67 16.98
CA VAL A 52 8.84 7.79 18.15
C VAL A 52 7.41 7.47 18.57
N PHE A 53 7.17 6.19 18.81
CA PHE A 53 5.96 5.66 19.41
C PHE A 53 6.33 4.88 20.67
N ASP A 54 5.84 5.33 21.82
CA ASP A 54 6.14 4.75 23.12
C ASP A 54 4.84 4.21 23.74
N ALA A 55 4.76 2.92 24.00
CA ALA A 55 3.53 2.28 24.50
C ALA A 55 3.44 2.36 26.02
N LYS A 56 2.29 2.79 26.53
CA LYS A 56 2.08 2.90 27.98
C LYS A 56 0.72 2.35 28.37
N SER A 57 0.73 1.54 29.43
CA SER A 57 -0.48 0.93 30.00
C SER A 57 -0.60 1.24 31.50
N PRO A 58 -1.81 1.21 32.06
CA PRO A 58 -1.98 1.32 33.51
C PRO A 58 -1.41 0.11 34.24
N ALA A 59 -0.90 0.33 35.46
CA ALA A 59 -0.30 -0.71 36.27
C ALA A 59 -1.32 -1.74 36.82
N ASN A 60 -2.57 -1.32 36.93
CA ASN A 60 -3.67 -2.12 37.46
C ASN A 60 -5.00 -1.64 36.86
N ASP A 61 -6.10 -2.24 37.25
CA ASP A 61 -7.45 -1.91 36.75
C ASP A 61 -8.02 -0.61 37.38
N ASP A 62 -7.35 -0.03 38.43
CA ASP A 62 -7.70 1.27 38.96
C ASP A 62 -7.04 2.38 38.12
N LEU A 63 -7.86 3.04 37.31
CA LEU A 63 -7.42 4.08 36.39
C LEU A 63 -7.32 5.45 37.00
N SER A 64 -7.63 5.62 38.28
CA SER A 64 -7.67 6.95 38.96
C SER A 64 -6.34 7.74 38.89
N ASN A 65 -5.23 7.05 38.91
CA ASN A 65 -3.90 7.63 38.81
C ASN A 65 -3.32 7.64 37.36
N PHE A 66 -4.02 7.06 36.41
CA PHE A 66 -3.51 6.90 35.04
C PHE A 66 -3.32 8.24 34.33
N PRO A 67 -4.21 9.25 34.44
CA PRO A 67 -3.99 10.58 33.85
C PRO A 67 -2.71 11.25 34.35
N LYS A 68 -2.45 11.19 35.63
CA LYS A 68 -1.23 11.73 36.23
C LYS A 68 0.02 10.98 35.75
N TYR A 69 -0.07 9.67 35.65
CA TYR A 69 1.01 8.83 35.10
C TYR A 69 1.32 9.23 33.67
N ILE A 70 0.30 9.34 32.79
CA ILE A 70 0.49 9.76 31.41
C ILE A 70 1.12 11.13 31.32
N LYS A 71 0.66 12.12 32.09
CA LYS A 71 1.30 13.43 32.15
C LYS A 71 2.79 13.36 32.49
N ASN A 72 3.17 12.56 33.48
CA ASN A 72 4.58 12.38 33.82
C ASN A 72 5.35 11.68 32.68
N GLN A 73 4.71 10.75 31.96
CA GLN A 73 5.35 10.09 30.82
C GLN A 73 5.58 11.05 29.65
N THR A 74 4.71 12.04 29.42
CA THR A 74 4.95 13.05 28.38
C THR A 74 6.23 13.85 28.66
N GLU A 75 6.51 14.18 29.91
CA GLU A 75 7.77 14.86 30.29
C GLU A 75 8.99 13.96 30.11
N ASN A 76 8.86 12.65 30.37
CA ASN A 76 9.93 11.67 30.21
C ASN A 76 10.35 11.48 28.73
N LEU A 77 9.49 11.78 27.76
CA LEU A 77 9.80 11.70 26.33
C LEU A 77 10.82 12.76 25.89
N LYS A 78 11.13 13.76 26.71
CA LYS A 78 12.22 14.72 26.48
C LYS A 78 13.55 14.04 26.15
N LYS A 79 13.78 12.85 26.67
CA LYS A 79 14.98 12.08 26.39
C LYS A 79 15.15 11.73 24.91
N TYR A 80 14.03 11.58 24.15
CA TYR A 80 14.04 11.31 22.72
C TYR A 80 14.10 12.61 21.91
N ALA A 81 13.30 13.62 22.27
CA ALA A 81 13.23 14.90 21.59
C ALA A 81 14.56 15.69 21.53
N LYS A 82 15.54 15.33 22.38
CA LYS A 82 16.87 15.95 22.38
C LYS A 82 17.75 15.61 21.18
N HIS A 83 17.38 14.61 20.41
CA HIS A 83 18.18 14.12 19.30
C HIS A 83 17.72 14.79 18.00
N GLU A 84 18.65 15.41 17.26
CA GLU A 84 18.38 16.18 16.03
C GLU A 84 17.68 15.35 14.93
N ASN A 85 17.94 14.05 14.90
CA ASN A 85 17.31 13.14 13.95
C ASN A 85 15.96 12.56 14.42
N VAL A 86 15.44 13.02 15.57
CA VAL A 86 14.11 12.64 16.07
C VAL A 86 13.16 13.81 15.88
N LYS A 87 11.99 13.56 15.30
CA LYS A 87 10.95 14.59 15.17
C LYS A 87 10.45 15.03 16.54
N ASN A 88 10.12 16.31 16.64
CA ASN A 88 9.60 16.91 17.88
C ASN A 88 8.16 16.49 18.19
N ASP A 89 7.47 15.85 17.26
CA ASP A 89 6.15 15.25 17.47
C ASP A 89 6.31 13.79 17.87
N LEU A 90 6.02 13.50 19.14
CA LEU A 90 6.17 12.18 19.75
C LEU A 90 4.79 11.60 20.08
N PHE A 91 4.66 10.28 20.07
CA PHE A 91 3.39 9.60 20.29
C PHE A 91 3.47 8.67 21.50
N LEU A 92 2.53 8.84 22.45
CA LEU A 92 2.25 7.87 23.51
C LEU A 92 1.05 7.03 23.11
N VAL A 93 1.25 5.72 22.98
CA VAL A 93 0.19 4.78 22.59
C VAL A 93 -0.39 4.11 23.82
N ILE A 94 -1.67 4.36 24.07
CA ILE A 94 -2.40 3.83 25.24
C ILE A 94 -3.48 2.83 24.83
N PRO A 95 -3.91 1.94 25.74
CA PRO A 95 -5.03 1.05 25.48
C PRO A 95 -6.35 1.83 25.31
N SER A 96 -7.19 1.44 24.34
CA SER A 96 -8.45 2.12 24.03
C SER A 96 -9.43 2.18 25.21
N ASN A 97 -9.40 1.20 26.11
CA ASN A 97 -10.24 1.18 27.30
C ASN A 97 -9.81 2.19 28.40
N THR A 98 -8.76 2.94 28.17
CA THR A 98 -8.29 4.02 29.10
C THR A 98 -8.69 5.40 28.62
N LEU A 99 -9.32 5.53 27.45
CA LEU A 99 -9.67 6.84 26.87
C LEU A 99 -10.60 7.68 27.75
N GLU A 100 -11.54 7.03 28.45
CA GLU A 100 -12.54 7.71 29.28
C GLU A 100 -11.94 8.51 30.45
N VAL A 101 -10.73 8.14 30.89
CA VAL A 101 -10.06 8.82 32.02
C VAL A 101 -9.00 9.83 31.55
N ILE A 102 -8.78 9.99 30.26
CA ILE A 102 -7.79 10.94 29.71
C ILE A 102 -8.49 12.24 29.31
N ASP A 103 -8.15 13.32 29.96
CA ASP A 103 -8.72 14.64 29.70
C ASP A 103 -7.97 15.42 28.61
N GLN A 104 -6.72 15.08 28.36
CA GLN A 104 -5.86 15.83 27.45
C GLN A 104 -5.10 14.86 26.52
N PHE A 105 -5.27 15.03 25.21
CA PHE A 105 -4.66 14.17 24.18
C PHE A 105 -3.46 14.81 23.47
N HIS A 106 -3.17 16.07 23.74
CA HIS A 106 -2.03 16.78 23.18
C HIS A 106 -1.35 17.63 24.26
N TYR A 107 -0.04 17.44 24.39
CA TYR A 107 0.81 18.18 25.31
C TYR A 107 1.89 18.90 24.51
N ASN A 108 1.94 20.23 24.63
CA ASN A 108 3.04 21.02 24.13
C ASN A 108 4.02 21.28 25.30
N ILE A 109 5.26 20.78 25.18
CA ILE A 109 6.26 20.84 26.26
C ILE A 109 7.50 21.58 25.73
N GLY A 110 7.34 22.89 25.54
CA GLY A 110 8.43 23.74 25.03
C GLY A 110 8.84 23.36 23.60
N ASP A 111 9.91 22.60 23.47
CA ASP A 111 10.52 22.30 22.18
C ASP A 111 9.93 21.06 21.48
N TYR A 112 9.00 20.34 22.12
CA TYR A 112 8.39 19.14 21.55
C TYR A 112 6.92 18.99 21.92
N ASN A 113 6.21 18.24 21.12
CA ASN A 113 4.81 17.87 21.32
C ASN A 113 4.67 16.39 21.64
N VAL A 114 3.66 16.06 22.46
CA VAL A 114 3.30 14.67 22.71
C VAL A 114 1.82 14.46 22.41
N PHE A 115 1.52 13.52 21.55
CA PHE A 115 0.16 13.12 21.20
C PHE A 115 -0.17 11.79 21.89
N ILE A 116 -1.28 11.78 22.64
CA ILE A 116 -1.80 10.57 23.25
C ILE A 116 -2.76 9.91 22.25
N ILE A 117 -2.44 8.71 21.85
CA ILE A 117 -3.19 7.99 20.82
C ILE A 117 -3.49 6.56 21.25
N THR A 118 -4.42 5.90 20.56
CA THR A 118 -4.65 4.46 20.68
C THR A 118 -4.02 3.70 19.51
N LYS A 119 -3.92 2.38 19.64
CA LYS A 119 -3.43 1.51 18.55
C LYS A 119 -4.21 1.71 17.24
N ASP A 120 -5.52 1.90 17.32
CA ASP A 120 -6.39 2.07 16.14
C ASP A 120 -6.08 3.37 15.37
N ALA A 121 -5.46 4.36 16.01
CA ALA A 121 -5.05 5.61 15.38
C ALA A 121 -3.68 5.52 14.66
N LEU A 122 -2.92 4.44 14.86
CA LEU A 122 -1.57 4.31 14.29
C LEU A 122 -1.58 4.36 12.76
N GLU A 123 -2.42 3.57 12.11
CA GLU A 123 -2.44 3.48 10.66
C GLU A 123 -2.76 4.83 9.99
N PRO A 124 -3.87 5.53 10.31
CA PRO A 124 -4.15 6.84 9.71
C PRO A 124 -3.07 7.89 10.02
N ILE A 125 -2.45 7.85 11.20
CA ILE A 125 -1.36 8.78 11.55
C ILE A 125 -0.11 8.48 10.71
N VAL A 126 0.33 7.23 10.64
CA VAL A 126 1.52 6.83 9.88
C VAL A 126 1.34 7.14 8.39
N LEU A 127 0.14 6.86 7.83
CA LEU A 127 -0.16 7.20 6.44
C LEU A 127 -0.19 8.71 6.19
N SER A 128 -0.69 9.50 7.14
CA SER A 128 -0.65 10.96 7.05
C SER A 128 0.78 11.52 7.10
N LEU A 129 1.62 10.96 7.96
CA LEU A 129 3.04 11.33 8.04
C LEU A 129 3.79 10.97 6.75
N LYS A 130 3.50 9.81 6.16
CA LYS A 130 4.06 9.43 4.86
C LYS A 130 3.64 10.39 3.75
N LYS A 131 2.40 10.89 3.78
CA LYS A 131 1.93 11.90 2.82
C LYS A 131 2.75 13.19 2.88
N ILE A 132 3.20 13.59 4.05
CA ILE A 132 4.08 14.77 4.19
C ILE A 132 5.39 14.55 3.43
N GLU A 133 5.98 13.36 3.52
CA GLU A 133 7.17 12.99 2.74
C GLU A 133 6.94 13.12 1.23
N GLU A 134 5.80 12.62 0.74
CA GLU A 134 5.44 12.72 -0.68
C GLU A 134 5.32 14.18 -1.14
N TYR A 135 4.71 15.06 -0.33
CA TYR A 135 4.57 16.49 -0.64
C TYR A 135 5.91 17.22 -0.60
N GLU A 136 6.73 16.99 0.39
CA GLU A 136 8.04 17.64 0.49
C GLU A 136 9.00 17.19 -0.64
N PHE A 137 8.92 15.92 -1.04
CA PHE A 137 9.66 15.45 -2.22
C PHE A 137 9.24 16.23 -3.47
N ALA A 138 7.93 16.41 -3.68
CA ALA A 138 7.43 17.16 -4.82
C ALA A 138 7.86 18.64 -4.77
N ASP A 139 7.94 19.23 -3.60
CA ASP A 139 8.36 20.64 -3.43
C ASP A 139 9.88 20.86 -3.59
N LYS A 140 10.68 19.85 -3.28
CA LYS A 140 12.14 19.90 -3.46
C LYS A 140 12.58 19.80 -4.92
N LEU A 141 11.72 19.30 -5.81
CA LEU A 141 12.03 19.20 -7.24
C LEU A 141 12.02 20.59 -7.89
N SER A 142 13.06 20.90 -8.64
CA SER A 142 13.07 22.06 -9.52
C SER A 142 11.98 21.94 -10.62
N PRO A 143 11.54 23.04 -11.24
CA PRO A 143 10.57 22.98 -12.33
C PRO A 143 10.99 22.02 -13.46
N GLU A 144 12.28 21.98 -13.80
CA GLU A 144 12.81 21.09 -14.83
C GLU A 144 12.75 19.62 -14.42
N GLU A 145 13.05 19.29 -13.16
CA GLU A 145 12.93 17.94 -12.63
C GLU A 145 11.47 17.48 -12.57
N ARG A 146 10.55 18.35 -12.17
CA ARG A 146 9.10 18.08 -12.21
C ARG A 146 8.64 17.77 -13.63
N ASP A 147 9.05 18.58 -14.61
CA ASP A 147 8.74 18.35 -16.03
C ASP A 147 9.32 17.04 -16.54
N ASN A 148 10.53 16.68 -16.12
CA ASN A 148 11.15 15.40 -16.46
C ASN A 148 10.37 14.22 -15.87
N VAL A 149 9.98 14.27 -14.59
CA VAL A 149 9.16 13.25 -13.96
C VAL A 149 7.81 13.12 -14.66
N CYS A 150 7.12 14.23 -14.91
CA CYS A 150 5.84 14.25 -15.63
C CYS A 150 5.96 13.65 -17.04
N ARG A 151 7.07 13.96 -17.75
CA ARG A 151 7.34 13.42 -19.09
C ARG A 151 7.58 11.92 -19.07
N ILE A 152 8.33 11.43 -18.08
CA ILE A 152 8.58 9.98 -17.91
C ILE A 152 7.27 9.25 -17.60
N ILE A 153 6.50 9.75 -16.64
CA ILE A 153 5.21 9.16 -16.26
C ILE A 153 4.23 9.21 -17.44
N GLY A 154 4.15 10.34 -18.13
CA GLY A 154 3.30 10.49 -19.31
C GLY A 154 3.67 9.52 -20.42
N LYS A 155 4.96 9.34 -20.71
CA LYS A 155 5.46 8.38 -21.70
C LYS A 155 5.14 6.94 -21.27
N PHE A 156 5.29 6.61 -19.99
CA PHE A 156 4.97 5.30 -19.46
C PHE A 156 3.48 5.00 -19.56
N ALA A 157 2.64 5.95 -19.14
CA ALA A 157 1.19 5.85 -19.24
C ALA A 157 0.72 5.67 -20.70
N HIS A 158 1.29 6.46 -21.64
CA HIS A 158 0.99 6.31 -23.08
C HIS A 158 1.38 4.93 -23.58
N THR A 159 2.59 4.44 -23.25
CA THR A 159 3.05 3.13 -23.68
C THR A 159 2.16 2.01 -23.15
N THR A 160 1.75 2.11 -21.89
CA THR A 160 0.83 1.14 -21.25
C THR A 160 -0.54 1.15 -21.93
N LYS A 161 -1.12 2.33 -22.16
CA LYS A 161 -2.40 2.48 -22.90
C LYS A 161 -2.29 1.88 -24.32
N ARG A 162 -1.19 2.18 -25.00
CA ARG A 162 -0.95 1.65 -26.36
C ARG A 162 -0.83 0.12 -26.34
N ARG A 163 -0.20 -0.47 -25.32
CA ARG A 163 -0.10 -1.91 -25.16
C ARG A 163 -1.48 -2.55 -24.99
N ILE A 164 -2.30 -2.01 -24.10
CA ILE A 164 -3.67 -2.50 -23.89
C ILE A 164 -4.48 -2.45 -25.19
N GLN A 165 -4.36 -1.36 -25.95
CA GLN A 165 -5.03 -1.18 -27.24
C GLN A 165 -4.60 -2.24 -28.28
N ILE A 166 -3.31 -2.55 -28.34
CA ILE A 166 -2.77 -3.58 -29.25
C ILE A 166 -3.24 -4.97 -28.82
N ASP A 167 -3.20 -5.28 -27.54
CA ASP A 167 -3.61 -6.57 -27.00
C ASP A 167 -5.13 -6.80 -27.25
N GLU A 168 -5.95 -5.77 -27.10
CA GLU A 168 -7.38 -5.83 -27.43
C GLU A 168 -7.61 -6.10 -28.92
N PHE A 169 -6.91 -5.39 -29.80
CA PHE A 169 -7.02 -5.58 -31.24
C PHE A 169 -6.70 -7.04 -31.63
N PHE A 170 -5.56 -7.56 -31.21
CA PHE A 170 -5.16 -8.93 -31.54
C PHE A 170 -6.10 -9.97 -30.91
N ALA A 171 -6.58 -9.75 -29.69
CA ALA A 171 -7.53 -10.65 -29.06
C ALA A 171 -8.84 -10.77 -29.88
N ARG A 172 -9.33 -9.66 -30.43
CA ARG A 172 -10.51 -9.65 -31.31
C ARG A 172 -10.25 -10.37 -32.64
N GLU A 173 -9.14 -10.05 -33.30
CA GLU A 173 -8.78 -10.69 -34.58
C GLU A 173 -8.65 -12.23 -34.46
N PHE A 174 -8.00 -12.68 -33.37
CA PHE A 174 -7.88 -14.09 -33.11
C PHE A 174 -9.22 -14.75 -32.79
N LEU A 175 -10.08 -14.09 -32.03
CA LEU A 175 -11.41 -14.59 -31.72
C LEU A 175 -12.28 -14.69 -32.96
N ASP A 176 -12.25 -13.70 -33.85
CA ASP A 176 -12.96 -13.70 -35.10
C ASP A 176 -12.46 -14.83 -36.02
N THR A 177 -11.15 -15.03 -36.11
CA THR A 177 -10.55 -16.11 -36.88
C THR A 177 -10.96 -17.47 -36.35
N LEU A 178 -10.93 -17.69 -35.03
CA LEU A 178 -11.36 -18.96 -34.43
C LEU A 178 -12.85 -19.23 -34.66
N THR A 179 -13.69 -18.19 -34.54
CA THR A 179 -15.14 -18.30 -34.73
C THR A 179 -15.47 -18.65 -36.21
N LYS A 180 -14.81 -18.01 -37.16
CA LYS A 180 -14.96 -18.30 -38.60
C LYS A 180 -14.50 -19.72 -38.96
N ALA A 181 -13.30 -20.09 -38.47
CA ALA A 181 -12.78 -21.44 -38.68
C ALA A 181 -13.74 -22.51 -38.12
N GLY A 182 -14.23 -22.32 -36.89
CA GLY A 182 -15.18 -23.25 -36.29
C GLY A 182 -16.51 -23.38 -37.05
N SER A 183 -17.01 -22.30 -37.67
CA SER A 183 -18.27 -22.32 -38.43
C SER A 183 -18.16 -22.94 -39.81
N GLN A 184 -16.94 -23.03 -40.34
CA GLN A 184 -16.67 -23.56 -41.69
C GLN A 184 -16.29 -25.05 -41.71
N LEU A 185 -15.99 -25.63 -40.55
CA LEU A 185 -15.58 -27.02 -40.45
C LEU A 185 -16.77 -27.97 -40.35
N PRO A 186 -16.72 -29.13 -41.03
CA PRO A 186 -17.63 -30.24 -40.76
C PRO A 186 -17.60 -30.65 -39.29
N ARG A 187 -18.73 -31.13 -38.79
CA ARG A 187 -18.92 -31.41 -37.36
C ARG A 187 -17.92 -32.42 -36.78
N ASP A 188 -17.63 -33.46 -37.55
CA ASP A 188 -16.67 -34.51 -37.19
C ASP A 188 -15.23 -33.99 -37.11
N ILE A 189 -14.86 -33.05 -37.99
CA ILE A 189 -13.58 -32.37 -37.96
C ILE A 189 -13.50 -31.41 -36.76
N LEU A 190 -14.58 -30.65 -36.51
CA LEU A 190 -14.65 -29.73 -35.38
C LEU A 190 -14.48 -30.44 -34.02
N GLU A 191 -15.11 -31.63 -33.87
CA GLU A 191 -14.92 -32.45 -32.65
C GLU A 191 -13.46 -32.89 -32.46
N ASN A 192 -12.75 -33.23 -33.53
CA ASN A 192 -11.34 -33.52 -33.46
C ASN A 192 -10.48 -32.28 -33.16
N VAL A 193 -10.78 -31.13 -33.74
CA VAL A 193 -10.08 -29.88 -33.46
C VAL A 193 -10.22 -29.54 -31.96
N ILE A 194 -11.43 -29.60 -31.39
CA ILE A 194 -11.67 -29.36 -29.96
C ILE A 194 -10.86 -30.36 -29.10
N LYS A 195 -10.77 -31.62 -29.53
CA LYS A 195 -9.98 -32.62 -28.81
C LYS A 195 -8.49 -32.26 -28.77
N PHE A 196 -7.93 -31.82 -29.93
CA PHE A 196 -6.53 -31.37 -29.99
C PHE A 196 -6.31 -30.05 -29.24
N GLU A 197 -7.21 -29.08 -29.38
CA GLU A 197 -7.16 -27.84 -28.59
C GLU A 197 -7.11 -28.11 -27.08
N ASN A 198 -7.91 -29.07 -26.60
CA ASN A 198 -7.92 -29.47 -25.18
C ASN A 198 -6.64 -30.23 -24.76
N ALA A 199 -5.88 -30.78 -25.69
CA ALA A 199 -4.63 -31.48 -25.43
C ALA A 199 -3.42 -30.52 -25.43
N GLU A 200 -3.52 -29.37 -26.08
CA GLU A 200 -2.43 -28.41 -26.16
C GLU A 200 -2.16 -27.76 -24.81
N LYS A 201 -0.88 -27.59 -24.50
CA LYS A 201 -0.40 -26.88 -23.30
C LYS A 201 0.23 -25.59 -23.76
N LEU A 202 -0.39 -24.46 -23.42
CA LEU A 202 0.23 -23.17 -23.58
C LEU A 202 1.43 -23.04 -22.67
N ASN A 203 2.40 -22.23 -23.05
CA ASN A 203 3.61 -21.94 -22.29
C ASN A 203 3.53 -20.59 -21.56
N PRO A 204 2.52 -20.35 -20.69
CA PRO A 204 2.39 -19.18 -19.86
C PRO A 204 3.28 -19.30 -18.62
N PRO A 205 3.32 -18.29 -17.72
CA PRO A 205 3.97 -18.40 -16.42
C PRO A 205 3.61 -19.69 -15.68
N MET A 206 4.56 -20.23 -14.92
CA MET A 206 4.46 -21.57 -14.28
C MET A 206 3.11 -21.87 -13.62
N GLU A 207 2.52 -20.87 -12.97
CA GLU A 207 1.24 -20.95 -12.25
C GLU A 207 0.04 -21.21 -13.17
N LYS A 208 0.16 -20.91 -14.46
CA LYS A 208 -0.92 -21.03 -15.45
C LYS A 208 -0.66 -22.09 -16.52
N ARG A 209 0.48 -22.78 -16.48
CA ARG A 209 0.89 -23.76 -17.53
C ARG A 209 -0.10 -24.88 -17.78
N ASN A 210 -0.86 -25.26 -16.78
CA ASN A 210 -1.82 -26.38 -16.88
C ASN A 210 -3.26 -25.92 -17.09
N LYS A 211 -3.51 -24.61 -17.21
CA LYS A 211 -4.85 -24.09 -17.45
C LYS A 211 -5.18 -24.23 -18.93
N LYS A 212 -6.24 -24.97 -19.23
CA LYS A 212 -6.80 -25.02 -20.58
C LYS A 212 -7.42 -23.66 -20.91
N ILE A 213 -7.23 -23.20 -22.15
CA ILE A 213 -7.85 -21.99 -22.66
C ILE A 213 -8.92 -22.40 -23.64
N HIS A 214 -10.16 -22.01 -23.39
CA HIS A 214 -11.28 -22.23 -24.29
C HIS A 214 -11.65 -20.91 -24.97
N THR A 215 -12.25 -20.97 -26.14
CA THR A 215 -12.73 -19.80 -26.89
C THR A 215 -13.66 -18.92 -26.05
N LYS A 216 -14.47 -19.53 -25.18
CA LYS A 216 -15.30 -18.80 -24.22
C LYS A 216 -14.48 -17.95 -23.26
N ASP A 217 -13.38 -18.49 -22.75
CA ASP A 217 -12.49 -17.76 -21.82
C ASP A 217 -11.84 -16.56 -22.51
N LEU A 218 -11.46 -16.71 -23.79
CA LEU A 218 -10.92 -15.62 -24.62
C LEU A 218 -11.95 -14.50 -24.80
N LYS A 219 -13.21 -14.85 -25.07
CA LYS A 219 -14.29 -13.87 -25.19
C LYS A 219 -14.48 -13.09 -23.89
N GLU A 220 -14.53 -13.77 -22.75
CA GLU A 220 -14.64 -13.11 -21.44
C GLU A 220 -13.43 -12.19 -21.16
N GLN A 221 -12.24 -12.55 -21.63
CA GLN A 221 -11.04 -11.70 -21.50
C GLN A 221 -11.12 -10.46 -22.39
N VAL A 222 -11.60 -10.59 -23.61
CA VAL A 222 -11.83 -9.44 -24.51
C VAL A 222 -12.84 -8.48 -23.90
N ASP A 223 -13.96 -8.98 -23.37
CA ASP A 223 -14.98 -8.15 -22.72
C ASP A 223 -14.42 -7.41 -21.47
N LYS A 224 -13.54 -8.06 -20.71
CA LYS A 224 -12.84 -7.43 -19.58
C LYS A 224 -11.89 -6.33 -20.05
N LEU A 225 -11.11 -6.61 -21.09
CA LEU A 225 -10.17 -5.67 -21.67
C LEU A 225 -10.89 -4.43 -22.23
N GLU A 226 -12.02 -4.64 -22.87
CA GLU A 226 -12.86 -3.57 -23.41
C GLU A 226 -13.38 -2.65 -22.28
N LYS A 227 -13.88 -3.21 -21.19
CA LYS A 227 -14.29 -2.45 -20.01
C LYS A 227 -13.12 -1.68 -19.39
N GLU A 228 -11.94 -2.28 -19.34
CA GLU A 228 -10.75 -1.59 -18.85
C GLU A 228 -10.35 -0.43 -19.75
N MET A 229 -10.46 -0.59 -21.06
CA MET A 229 -10.22 0.49 -22.03
C MET A 229 -11.19 1.64 -21.83
N GLU A 230 -12.49 1.35 -21.66
CA GLU A 230 -13.51 2.36 -21.39
C GLU A 230 -13.23 3.12 -20.08
N MET A 231 -12.91 2.41 -19.00
CA MET A 231 -12.56 3.01 -17.70
C MET A 231 -11.34 3.92 -17.77
N ARG A 232 -10.39 3.61 -18.66
CA ARG A 232 -9.13 4.35 -18.82
C ARG A 232 -9.16 5.35 -19.96
N GLU A 233 -10.31 5.55 -20.60
CA GLU A 233 -10.47 6.44 -21.73
C GLU A 233 -9.51 6.14 -22.90
N ILE A 234 -9.21 4.85 -23.14
CA ILE A 234 -8.36 4.41 -24.24
C ILE A 234 -9.22 4.29 -25.49
N PRO A 235 -8.91 5.03 -26.57
CA PRO A 235 -9.68 4.94 -27.81
C PRO A 235 -9.59 3.53 -28.40
N LYS A 236 -10.73 2.99 -28.84
CA LYS A 236 -10.79 1.72 -29.58
C LYS A 236 -10.06 1.87 -30.93
N ILE A 237 -9.34 0.83 -31.34
CA ILE A 237 -8.82 0.78 -32.69
C ILE A 237 -9.99 0.46 -33.61
N SER A 238 -10.25 1.31 -34.62
CA SER A 238 -11.23 0.99 -35.65
C SER A 238 -10.87 -0.32 -36.32
N THR A 239 -11.76 -1.30 -36.30
CA THR A 239 -11.60 -2.51 -37.11
C THR A 239 -11.69 -2.11 -38.58
N GLN A 240 -10.92 -2.74 -39.45
CA GLN A 240 -10.75 -2.47 -40.88
C GLN A 240 -12.05 -2.38 -41.71
N LYS A 241 -13.22 -2.55 -41.10
CA LYS A 241 -14.52 -2.39 -41.78
C LYS A 241 -14.89 -0.94 -42.14
N ASP A 242 -14.15 0.04 -41.61
CA ASP A 242 -14.39 1.46 -41.89
C ASP A 242 -13.44 2.04 -42.96
N PHE A 243 -12.64 1.20 -43.61
CA PHE A 243 -11.85 1.56 -44.79
C PHE A 243 -12.53 1.05 -46.08
N ASP A 244 -13.76 1.44 -46.29
CA ASP A 244 -14.31 1.49 -47.65
C ASP A 244 -13.73 2.72 -48.34
N LEU A 245 -12.78 2.44 -49.25
CA LEU A 245 -12.23 3.36 -50.26
C LEU A 245 -13.28 3.72 -51.28
#